data_f0ddb9a555d6498d76d517d69ba4aaba
#
_entry.id   f0ddb9a555d6498d76d517d69ba4aaba
#
_cell.length_a   1.000
_cell.length_b   1.000
_cell.length_c   1.000
_cell.angle_alpha   90.00
_cell.angle_beta   90.00
_cell.angle_gamma   90.00
#
_symmetry.space_group_name_H-M   'P 1'
#
loop_
_entity.id
_entity.type
_entity.pdbx_description
1 polymer ?
#
loop_
_entity_poly.entity_id
_entity_poly.type
_entity_poly.pdbx_seq_one_letter_code
_entity_poly.pdbx_strand_id
1 'polypeptide(L)'
;MNKILNIVNHSSDLFAPVLATSMASIFESNKSMEEIHIYVFENPLSDTNKAKLTSLAEKYGRQVHFIKMPDVNADQQLGLKAVKDGWFFNSYMKLFLDDYLPSSIDRVLYLDSDILVVDDLTELINIDMEGCPAAGVIDALSEKYYKLLGLNKNARYCNSGMILEDLTIWRKMNIGDRIRKYCKDNGGYVFFMEQTAFNAVLQGEIKILHPKYNTYSMMQCMSYDQLYTLRKSERFYSREEIAEAVAKPAIIHLTNSFLLTNRAWYENTNHPERDRYRYYKSLTPWKDEPNFPDKRNTKKKLIQTLVDMTPRSILLPLVEKVYNNWRVNNIHKTIEMYRNS
;
A
#
# COMPACT_ATOMS: atom_id res chain seq x y z
N MET A 1 -7.91 23.99 -11.79
CA MET A 1 -7.44 22.67 -11.29
C MET A 1 -6.40 22.92 -10.21
N ASN A 2 -6.47 22.19 -9.13
CA ASN A 2 -5.44 22.22 -8.09
C ASN A 2 -4.13 21.70 -8.69
N LYS A 3 -3.03 22.37 -8.41
CA LYS A 3 -1.67 22.01 -8.86
C LYS A 3 -0.70 21.84 -7.68
N ILE A 4 -1.25 21.70 -6.49
CA ILE A 4 -0.52 21.39 -5.27
C ILE A 4 -0.75 19.91 -4.96
N LEU A 5 0.32 19.14 -4.87
CA LEU A 5 0.29 17.72 -4.59
C LEU A 5 0.88 17.46 -3.19
N ASN A 6 0.00 17.13 -2.25
CA ASN A 6 0.40 16.72 -0.91
C ASN A 6 0.47 15.18 -0.87
N ILE A 7 1.65 14.63 -0.67
CA ILE A 7 1.87 13.18 -0.56
C ILE A 7 2.33 12.84 0.85
N VAL A 8 1.78 11.75 1.39
CA VAL A 8 2.19 11.19 2.67
C VAL A 8 2.82 9.82 2.46
N ASN A 9 3.99 9.62 3.07
CA ASN A 9 4.66 8.33 3.12
C ASN A 9 5.06 8.03 4.56
N HIS A 10 5.44 6.78 4.85
CA HIS A 10 6.19 6.46 6.07
C HIS A 10 7.50 5.76 5.70
N SER A 11 8.58 5.99 6.46
CA SER A 11 9.85 5.34 6.19
C SER A 11 10.69 5.14 7.45
N SER A 12 11.53 4.12 7.41
CA SER A 12 12.64 3.90 8.34
C SER A 12 13.97 4.08 7.63
N ASP A 13 15.06 4.11 8.39
CA ASP A 13 16.42 4.19 7.81
C ASP A 13 16.69 3.12 6.77
N LEU A 14 16.27 1.89 7.02
CA LEU A 14 16.43 0.79 6.07
C LEU A 14 15.67 1.04 4.76
N PHE A 15 14.50 1.66 4.82
CA PHE A 15 13.65 1.90 3.66
C PHE A 15 13.87 3.26 2.99
N ALA A 16 14.73 4.13 3.53
CA ALA A 16 15.04 5.43 2.95
C ALA A 16 15.46 5.38 1.46
N PRO A 17 16.27 4.40 0.99
CA PRO A 17 16.58 4.27 -0.44
C PRO A 17 15.36 3.92 -1.31
N VAL A 18 14.41 3.14 -0.76
CA VAL A 18 13.17 2.77 -1.47
C VAL A 18 12.25 3.98 -1.57
N LEU A 19 12.04 4.71 -0.45
CA LEU A 19 11.30 5.96 -0.44
C LEU A 19 11.91 6.99 -1.40
N ALA A 20 13.23 7.17 -1.39
CA ALA A 20 13.90 8.09 -2.31
C ALA A 20 13.64 7.75 -3.78
N THR A 21 13.59 6.45 -4.10
CA THR A 21 13.26 5.98 -5.45
C THR A 21 11.81 6.32 -5.83
N SER A 22 10.88 6.15 -4.89
CA SER A 22 9.49 6.60 -5.03
C SER A 22 9.41 8.12 -5.24
N MET A 23 10.07 8.92 -4.39
CA MET A 23 10.12 10.39 -4.52
C MET A 23 10.66 10.83 -5.89
N ALA A 24 11.74 10.22 -6.36
CA ALA A 24 12.29 10.53 -7.68
C ALA A 24 11.28 10.25 -8.80
N SER A 25 10.52 9.15 -8.71
CA SER A 25 9.48 8.83 -9.68
C SER A 25 8.32 9.84 -9.65
N ILE A 26 7.91 10.28 -8.46
CA ILE A 26 6.90 11.32 -8.27
C ILE A 26 7.33 12.63 -8.93
N PHE A 27 8.55 13.09 -8.67
CA PHE A 27 9.06 14.35 -9.17
C PHE A 27 9.27 14.34 -10.70
N GLU A 28 9.75 13.23 -11.24
CA GLU A 28 9.93 13.08 -12.70
C GLU A 28 8.60 13.07 -13.46
N SER A 29 7.58 12.43 -12.92
CA SER A 29 6.29 12.27 -13.58
C SER A 29 5.33 13.45 -13.37
N ASN A 30 5.60 14.34 -12.40
CA ASN A 30 4.69 15.43 -12.02
C ASN A 30 5.35 16.81 -12.12
N LYS A 31 6.07 17.05 -13.22
CA LYS A 31 6.74 18.35 -13.49
C LYS A 31 5.75 19.48 -13.73
N SER A 32 4.52 19.16 -14.11
CA SER A 32 3.41 20.09 -14.33
C SER A 32 2.84 20.69 -13.04
N MET A 33 3.08 20.05 -11.88
CA MET A 33 2.64 20.53 -10.58
C MET A 33 3.41 21.78 -10.17
N GLU A 34 2.72 22.79 -9.66
CA GLU A 34 3.31 24.00 -9.10
C GLU A 34 4.07 23.68 -7.83
N GLU A 35 3.45 22.94 -6.92
CA GLU A 35 4.06 22.52 -5.65
C GLU A 35 3.88 21.01 -5.43
N ILE A 36 4.91 20.38 -4.86
CA ILE A 36 4.85 19.01 -4.36
C ILE A 36 5.45 19.01 -2.95
N HIS A 37 4.64 18.63 -1.99
CA HIS A 37 5.01 18.44 -0.59
C HIS A 37 4.98 16.97 -0.23
N ILE A 38 6.11 16.42 0.22
CA ILE A 38 6.21 15.05 0.71
C ILE A 38 6.26 15.10 2.24
N TYR A 39 5.28 14.53 2.90
CA TYR A 39 5.23 14.37 4.36
C TYR A 39 5.67 12.95 4.71
N VAL A 40 6.78 12.81 5.45
CA VAL A 40 7.36 11.53 5.81
C VAL A 40 7.19 11.27 7.30
N PHE A 41 6.37 10.28 7.66
CA PHE A 41 6.31 9.77 9.02
C PHE A 41 7.56 8.93 9.32
N GLU A 42 8.31 9.36 10.35
CA GLU A 42 9.60 8.77 10.72
C GLU A 42 9.45 7.50 11.57
N ASN A 43 10.16 6.41 11.18
CA ASN A 43 10.16 5.13 11.90
C ASN A 43 11.54 4.47 12.01
N PRO A 44 12.38 4.78 12.95
CA PRO A 44 13.07 6.07 13.04
C PRO A 44 13.83 6.37 11.74
N LEU A 45 14.18 7.62 11.50
CA LEU A 45 14.92 8.07 10.33
C LEU A 45 16.12 8.92 10.79
N SER A 46 17.35 8.53 10.41
CA SER A 46 18.57 9.25 10.78
C SER A 46 18.69 10.59 10.11
N ASP A 47 19.38 11.54 10.75
CA ASP A 47 19.62 12.86 10.19
C ASP A 47 20.37 12.80 8.85
N THR A 48 21.25 11.80 8.68
CA THR A 48 21.95 11.55 7.40
C THR A 48 20.95 11.21 6.28
N ASN A 49 20.00 10.32 6.54
CA ASN A 49 19.00 9.94 5.54
C ASN A 49 17.98 11.06 5.31
N LYS A 50 17.60 11.82 6.34
CA LYS A 50 16.79 13.04 6.19
C LYS A 50 17.48 14.05 5.28
N ALA A 51 18.77 14.35 5.50
CA ALA A 51 19.53 15.27 4.67
C ALA A 51 19.60 14.82 3.20
N LYS A 52 19.79 13.52 2.94
CA LYS A 52 19.76 12.95 1.57
C LYS A 52 18.38 13.12 0.91
N LEU A 53 17.27 12.84 1.64
CA LEU A 53 15.90 12.99 1.13
C LEU A 53 15.59 14.47 0.86
N THR A 54 16.02 15.39 1.75
CA THR A 54 15.87 16.84 1.57
C THR A 54 16.63 17.29 0.32
N SER A 55 17.89 16.91 0.17
CA SER A 55 18.70 17.24 -1.02
C SER A 55 18.08 16.72 -2.31
N LEU A 56 17.45 15.55 -2.29
CA LEU A 56 16.70 15.03 -3.43
C LEU A 56 15.52 15.94 -3.78
N ALA A 57 14.71 16.33 -2.79
CA ALA A 57 13.55 17.19 -3.02
C ALA A 57 13.99 18.57 -3.53
N GLU A 58 15.00 19.20 -2.93
CA GLU A 58 15.56 20.49 -3.34
C GLU A 58 16.07 20.48 -4.78
N LYS A 59 16.74 19.39 -5.22
CA LYS A 59 17.19 19.21 -6.61
C LYS A 59 16.05 19.39 -7.63
N TYR A 60 14.82 19.04 -7.24
CA TYR A 60 13.62 19.17 -8.06
C TYR A 60 12.79 20.43 -7.73
N GLY A 61 13.27 21.31 -6.84
CA GLY A 61 12.50 22.46 -6.36
C GLY A 61 11.25 22.07 -5.58
N ARG A 62 11.30 20.94 -4.85
CA ARG A 62 10.19 20.36 -4.10
C ARG A 62 10.50 20.36 -2.60
N GLN A 63 9.50 20.05 -1.76
CA GLN A 63 9.64 20.09 -0.31
C GLN A 63 9.40 18.73 0.32
N VAL A 64 10.17 18.42 1.38
CA VAL A 64 9.96 17.25 2.24
C VAL A 64 9.84 17.72 3.69
N HIS A 65 8.84 17.18 4.38
CA HIS A 65 8.52 17.48 5.78
C HIS A 65 8.59 16.18 6.58
N PHE A 66 9.36 16.17 7.66
CA PHE A 66 9.50 15.00 8.53
C PHE A 66 8.59 15.14 9.73
N ILE A 67 7.74 14.14 9.97
CA ILE A 67 6.79 14.10 11.07
C ILE A 67 7.23 13.00 12.02
N LYS A 68 7.62 13.37 13.24
CA LYS A 68 7.93 12.40 14.27
C LYS A 68 6.68 11.63 14.65
N MET A 69 6.81 10.32 14.66
CA MET A 69 5.81 9.46 15.28
C MET A 69 5.80 9.72 16.79
N PRO A 70 4.62 9.85 17.41
CA PRO A 70 4.57 9.97 18.86
C PRO A 70 5.14 8.70 19.51
N ASP A 71 5.92 8.90 20.59
CA ASP A 71 6.40 7.83 21.47
C ASP A 71 5.23 7.21 22.28
N VAL A 72 4.16 6.85 21.61
CA VAL A 72 2.95 6.36 22.25
C VAL A 72 2.86 4.86 22.06
N ASN A 73 2.55 4.20 23.15
CA ASN A 73 2.16 2.80 23.11
C ASN A 73 0.86 2.69 22.29
N ALA A 74 0.97 2.29 21.06
CA ALA A 74 -0.15 2.13 20.12
C ALA A 74 -1.25 1.23 20.68
N ASP A 75 -0.86 0.28 21.53
CA ASP A 75 -1.76 -0.60 22.25
C ASP A 75 -2.73 0.18 23.15
N GLN A 76 -2.28 1.30 23.73
CA GLN A 76 -3.13 2.13 24.59
C GLN A 76 -4.08 3.03 23.78
N GLN A 77 -3.65 3.56 22.64
CA GLN A 77 -4.48 4.47 21.84
C GLN A 77 -5.48 3.74 20.93
N LEU A 78 -5.07 2.64 20.32
CA LEU A 78 -5.89 1.87 19.38
C LEU A 78 -6.51 0.62 19.99
N GLY A 79 -6.14 0.27 21.24
CA GLY A 79 -6.56 -0.99 21.86
C GLY A 79 -6.04 -2.22 21.10
N LEU A 80 -4.98 -2.06 20.31
CA LEU A 80 -4.36 -3.16 19.57
C LEU A 80 -3.57 -4.02 20.55
N LYS A 81 -3.81 -5.31 20.54
CA LYS A 81 -2.95 -6.25 21.27
C LYS A 81 -1.64 -6.37 20.52
N ALA A 82 -0.53 -6.06 21.22
CA ALA A 82 0.80 -6.09 20.64
C ALA A 82 1.08 -7.44 20.00
N VAL A 83 1.12 -7.47 18.68
CA VAL A 83 1.81 -8.52 17.96
C VAL A 83 3.29 -8.15 18.04
N LYS A 84 4.14 -9.08 18.42
CA LYS A 84 5.54 -8.94 18.88
C LYS A 84 6.51 -8.11 18.00
N ASP A 85 6.08 -7.57 16.89
CA ASP A 85 6.91 -6.81 15.96
C ASP A 85 6.40 -5.38 15.85
N GLY A 86 7.17 -4.38 16.28
CA GLY A 86 6.86 -2.95 16.26
C GLY A 86 6.54 -2.34 14.89
N TRP A 87 6.46 -3.17 13.86
CA TRP A 87 6.02 -2.86 12.50
C TRP A 87 4.53 -2.55 12.43
N PHE A 88 3.78 -3.00 13.41
CA PHE A 88 2.32 -3.03 13.42
C PHE A 88 1.69 -1.64 13.52
N PHE A 89 2.22 -0.79 14.38
CA PHE A 89 1.65 0.53 14.63
C PHE A 89 1.86 1.50 13.47
N ASN A 90 3.03 1.43 12.86
CA ASN A 90 3.41 2.36 11.81
C ASN A 90 2.50 2.24 10.57
N SER A 91 1.96 1.04 10.29
CA SER A 91 1.03 0.86 9.19
C SER A 91 -0.32 1.54 9.41
N TYR A 92 -0.79 1.64 10.68
CA TYR A 92 -2.05 2.29 11.01
C TYR A 92 -2.00 3.82 10.90
N MET A 93 -0.82 4.44 10.92
CA MET A 93 -0.69 5.91 10.91
C MET A 93 -1.33 6.57 9.70
N LYS A 94 -1.35 5.88 8.56
CA LYS A 94 -2.06 6.36 7.36
C LYS A 94 -3.56 6.59 7.58
N LEU A 95 -4.15 6.06 8.63
CA LEU A 95 -5.57 6.20 8.96
C LEU A 95 -5.85 7.33 9.97
N PHE A 96 -4.80 8.06 10.38
CA PHE A 96 -4.86 9.14 11.37
C PHE A 96 -4.10 10.39 10.89
N LEU A 97 -4.03 10.60 9.57
CA LEU A 97 -3.29 11.72 8.98
C LEU A 97 -3.85 13.07 9.42
N ASP A 98 -5.14 13.15 9.69
CA ASP A 98 -5.83 14.33 10.19
C ASP A 98 -5.39 14.76 11.60
N ASP A 99 -4.83 13.85 12.42
CA ASP A 99 -4.28 14.15 13.74
C ASP A 99 -2.89 14.85 13.66
N TYR A 100 -2.16 14.69 12.53
CA TYR A 100 -0.76 15.11 12.41
C TYR A 100 -0.50 16.15 11.33
N LEU A 101 -1.34 16.23 10.32
CA LEU A 101 -1.19 17.20 9.25
C LEU A 101 -1.85 18.54 9.59
N PRO A 102 -1.30 19.65 9.09
CA PRO A 102 -1.92 20.96 9.24
C PRO A 102 -3.40 20.95 8.81
N SER A 103 -4.24 21.65 9.57
CA SER A 103 -5.68 21.75 9.27
C SER A 103 -5.99 22.44 7.92
N SER A 104 -5.03 23.18 7.37
CA SER A 104 -5.11 23.80 6.04
C SER A 104 -4.97 22.82 4.88
N ILE A 105 -4.60 21.56 5.15
CA ILE A 105 -4.51 20.52 4.12
C ILE A 105 -5.85 19.81 4.05
N ASP A 106 -6.55 19.99 2.94
CA ASP A 106 -7.87 19.41 2.71
C ASP A 106 -7.79 18.04 2.02
N ARG A 107 -6.74 17.80 1.22
CA ARG A 107 -6.60 16.56 0.44
C ARG A 107 -5.15 16.10 0.40
N VAL A 108 -4.96 14.80 0.62
CA VAL A 108 -3.65 14.14 0.57
C VAL A 108 -3.72 12.83 -0.20
N LEU A 109 -2.61 12.48 -0.82
CA LEU A 109 -2.40 11.16 -1.43
C LEU A 109 -1.42 10.38 -0.55
N TYR A 110 -1.93 9.39 0.19
CA TYR A 110 -1.05 8.43 0.88
C TYR A 110 -0.48 7.44 -0.13
N LEU A 111 0.82 7.21 -0.07
CA LEU A 111 1.53 6.20 -0.86
C LEU A 111 2.47 5.39 0.04
N ASP A 112 2.43 4.06 -0.08
CA ASP A 112 3.47 3.22 0.52
C ASP A 112 4.84 3.55 -0.13
N SER A 113 5.93 3.39 0.62
CA SER A 113 7.29 3.73 0.14
C SER A 113 7.76 2.90 -1.05
N ASP A 114 7.11 1.75 -1.32
CA ASP A 114 7.41 0.85 -2.43
C ASP A 114 6.52 1.08 -3.66
N ILE A 115 6.18 2.33 -3.91
CA ILE A 115 5.37 2.78 -5.06
C ILE A 115 6.24 3.56 -6.04
N LEU A 116 5.98 3.39 -7.34
CA LEU A 116 6.49 4.23 -8.41
C LEU A 116 5.33 4.97 -9.08
N VAL A 117 5.45 6.30 -9.17
CA VAL A 117 4.53 7.13 -9.96
C VAL A 117 5.15 7.31 -11.35
N VAL A 118 4.42 6.95 -12.40
CA VAL A 118 4.96 6.86 -13.75
C VAL A 118 4.14 7.64 -14.78
N ASP A 119 3.09 8.34 -14.33
CA ASP A 119 2.29 9.27 -15.12
C ASP A 119 1.89 10.49 -14.26
N ASP A 120 1.36 11.53 -14.88
CA ASP A 120 0.89 12.74 -14.22
C ASP A 120 -0.34 12.47 -13.34
N LEU A 121 -0.34 13.00 -12.13
CA LEU A 121 -1.39 12.79 -11.14
C LEU A 121 -2.43 13.93 -11.07
N THR A 122 -2.39 14.90 -11.97
CA THR A 122 -3.31 16.05 -11.98
C THR A 122 -4.77 15.61 -12.02
N GLU A 123 -5.10 14.60 -12.84
CA GLU A 123 -6.45 14.03 -12.90
C GLU A 123 -6.86 13.42 -11.55
N LEU A 124 -5.99 12.63 -10.93
CA LEU A 124 -6.27 11.95 -9.67
C LEU A 124 -6.53 12.93 -8.53
N ILE A 125 -5.66 13.92 -8.33
CA ILE A 125 -5.82 14.87 -7.22
C ILE A 125 -7.00 15.82 -7.38
N ASN A 126 -7.51 15.98 -8.59
CA ASN A 126 -8.68 16.81 -8.89
C ASN A 126 -9.97 16.00 -9.09
N ILE A 127 -9.94 14.70 -8.84
CA ILE A 127 -11.14 13.85 -8.98
C ILE A 127 -12.24 14.32 -8.03
N ASP A 128 -13.48 14.32 -8.51
CA ASP A 128 -14.63 14.52 -7.64
C ASP A 128 -14.74 13.32 -6.68
N MET A 129 -14.68 13.57 -5.38
CA MET A 129 -14.77 12.53 -4.35
C MET A 129 -16.22 12.06 -4.12
N GLU A 130 -17.22 12.72 -4.72
CA GLU A 130 -18.65 12.38 -4.58
C GLU A 130 -19.13 12.28 -3.11
N GLY A 131 -18.51 13.07 -2.24
CA GLY A 131 -18.79 13.06 -0.80
C GLY A 131 -18.13 11.90 -0.04
N CYS A 132 -17.30 11.09 -0.68
CA CYS A 132 -16.53 10.03 -0.03
C CYS A 132 -15.32 10.60 0.72
N PRO A 133 -15.00 10.14 1.94
CA PRO A 133 -13.81 10.55 2.68
C PRO A 133 -12.52 10.02 2.10
N ALA A 134 -12.59 8.95 1.30
CA ALA A 134 -11.43 8.32 0.67
C ALA A 134 -11.75 7.77 -0.71
N ALA A 135 -10.70 7.64 -1.53
CA ALA A 135 -10.75 6.92 -2.79
C ALA A 135 -9.59 5.93 -2.89
N GLY A 136 -9.81 4.77 -3.51
CA GLY A 136 -8.81 3.71 -3.59
C GLY A 136 -9.07 2.71 -4.72
N VAL A 137 -8.13 1.81 -4.91
CA VAL A 137 -8.16 0.75 -5.93
C VAL A 137 -8.46 -0.59 -5.28
N ILE A 138 -9.37 -1.37 -5.85
CA ILE A 138 -9.80 -2.66 -5.31
C ILE A 138 -8.64 -3.65 -5.29
N ASP A 139 -8.45 -4.34 -4.15
CA ASP A 139 -7.59 -5.52 -4.03
C ASP A 139 -8.39 -6.78 -4.38
N ALA A 140 -7.76 -7.74 -5.06
CA ALA A 140 -8.40 -8.98 -5.45
C ALA A 140 -8.61 -9.90 -4.24
N LEU A 141 -9.81 -9.94 -3.71
CA LEU A 141 -10.20 -10.70 -2.51
C LEU A 141 -11.46 -11.54 -2.79
N SER A 142 -11.47 -12.82 -2.37
CA SER A 142 -12.62 -13.69 -2.58
C SER A 142 -13.76 -13.41 -1.59
N GLU A 143 -14.99 -13.82 -1.96
CA GLU A 143 -16.18 -13.71 -1.09
C GLU A 143 -16.00 -14.39 0.27
N LYS A 144 -15.14 -15.39 0.39
CA LYS A 144 -14.82 -16.04 1.67
C LYS A 144 -14.14 -15.08 2.64
N TYR A 145 -13.24 -14.22 2.12
CA TYR A 145 -12.61 -13.17 2.93
C TYR A 145 -13.59 -12.05 3.26
N TYR A 146 -14.45 -11.63 2.33
CA TYR A 146 -15.50 -10.64 2.63
C TYR A 146 -16.38 -11.10 3.81
N LYS A 147 -16.81 -12.37 3.78
CA LYS A 147 -17.58 -12.97 4.90
C LYS A 147 -16.78 -13.04 6.19
N LEU A 148 -15.52 -13.51 6.11
CA LEU A 148 -14.62 -13.65 7.25
C LEU A 148 -14.38 -12.31 7.96
N LEU A 149 -14.23 -11.23 7.18
CA LEU A 149 -13.96 -9.88 7.67
C LEU A 149 -15.24 -9.11 8.05
N GLY A 150 -16.41 -9.72 7.91
CA GLY A 150 -17.70 -9.10 8.23
C GLY A 150 -18.09 -7.95 7.29
N LEU A 151 -17.58 -7.97 6.06
CA LEU A 151 -17.85 -6.93 5.07
C LEU A 151 -19.21 -7.15 4.38
N ASN A 152 -19.98 -6.09 4.22
CA ASN A 152 -21.30 -6.16 3.60
C ASN A 152 -21.23 -6.39 2.08
N LYS A 153 -22.41 -6.63 1.46
CA LYS A 153 -22.49 -6.91 0.01
C LYS A 153 -22.06 -5.73 -0.88
N ASN A 154 -22.15 -4.50 -0.37
CA ASN A 154 -21.80 -3.28 -1.13
C ASN A 154 -20.31 -2.91 -0.97
N ALA A 155 -19.61 -3.52 -0.02
CA ALA A 155 -18.19 -3.24 0.19
C ALA A 155 -17.36 -3.59 -1.04
N ARG A 156 -16.38 -2.75 -1.32
CA ARG A 156 -15.27 -2.98 -2.24
C ARG A 156 -14.01 -2.88 -1.43
N TYR A 157 -13.26 -3.97 -1.33
CA TYR A 157 -12.06 -4.03 -0.51
C TYR A 157 -10.88 -3.41 -1.26
N CYS A 158 -10.45 -2.23 -0.84
CA CYS A 158 -9.36 -1.50 -1.48
C CYS A 158 -8.01 -1.84 -0.87
N ASN A 159 -6.97 -1.82 -1.70
CA ASN A 159 -5.59 -1.91 -1.26
C ASN A 159 -5.17 -0.59 -0.57
N SER A 160 -4.57 -0.68 0.62
CA SER A 160 -4.20 0.50 1.42
C SER A 160 -2.83 1.09 1.10
N GLY A 161 -2.14 0.56 0.09
CA GLY A 161 -0.84 1.10 -0.32
C GLY A 161 -0.94 2.42 -1.09
N MET A 162 -2.12 2.73 -1.64
CA MET A 162 -2.48 4.02 -2.22
C MET A 162 -3.88 4.40 -1.77
N ILE A 163 -4.02 5.54 -1.13
CA ILE A 163 -5.30 6.11 -0.67
C ILE A 163 -5.28 7.61 -0.98
N LEU A 164 -6.27 8.09 -1.71
CA LEU A 164 -6.55 9.53 -1.81
C LEU A 164 -7.57 9.88 -0.71
N GLU A 165 -7.21 10.76 0.20
CA GLU A 165 -8.05 11.15 1.34
C GLU A 165 -8.51 12.60 1.21
N ASP A 166 -9.81 12.82 1.40
CA ASP A 166 -10.39 14.14 1.64
C ASP A 166 -10.44 14.36 3.16
N LEU A 167 -9.45 15.06 3.70
CA LEU A 167 -9.31 15.27 5.14
C LEU A 167 -10.41 16.15 5.73
N THR A 168 -11.07 16.98 4.92
CA THR A 168 -12.23 17.76 5.36
C THR A 168 -13.40 16.85 5.68
N ILE A 169 -13.70 15.92 4.78
CA ILE A 169 -14.77 14.93 4.98
C ILE A 169 -14.36 13.94 6.09
N TRP A 170 -13.09 13.49 6.09
CA TRP A 170 -12.53 12.57 7.09
C TRP A 170 -12.72 13.09 8.51
N ARG A 171 -12.33 14.34 8.78
CA ARG A 171 -12.54 15.03 10.07
C ARG A 171 -14.02 15.16 10.41
N LYS A 172 -14.84 15.61 9.46
CA LYS A 172 -16.29 15.77 9.66
C LYS A 172 -16.98 14.48 10.05
N MET A 173 -16.55 13.35 9.50
CA MET A 173 -17.11 12.04 9.77
C MET A 173 -16.49 11.33 10.97
N ASN A 174 -15.50 11.94 11.64
CA ASN A 174 -14.74 11.37 12.77
C ASN A 174 -14.20 9.97 12.45
N ILE A 175 -13.58 9.80 11.28
CA ILE A 175 -13.16 8.48 10.79
C ILE A 175 -12.10 7.86 11.71
N GLY A 176 -11.16 8.65 12.24
CA GLY A 176 -10.17 8.19 13.22
C GLY A 176 -10.82 7.49 14.42
N ASP A 177 -11.86 8.08 15.02
CA ASP A 177 -12.56 7.48 16.15
C ASP A 177 -13.36 6.23 15.77
N ARG A 178 -13.95 6.20 14.57
CA ARG A 178 -14.60 4.99 14.04
C ARG A 178 -13.59 3.84 13.89
N ILE A 179 -12.36 4.13 13.45
CA ILE A 179 -11.27 3.15 13.33
C ILE A 179 -10.81 2.67 14.71
N ARG A 180 -10.57 3.59 15.67
CA ARG A 180 -10.23 3.23 17.06
C ARG A 180 -11.28 2.31 17.68
N LYS A 181 -12.56 2.66 17.52
CA LYS A 181 -13.68 1.83 17.97
C LYS A 181 -13.67 0.46 17.31
N TYR A 182 -13.51 0.38 15.98
CA TYR A 182 -13.46 -0.89 15.25
C TYR A 182 -12.35 -1.80 15.76
N CYS A 183 -11.14 -1.28 15.96
CA CYS A 183 -10.01 -2.03 16.48
C CYS A 183 -10.31 -2.58 17.89
N LYS A 184 -10.87 -1.75 18.76
CA LYS A 184 -11.25 -2.13 20.12
C LYS A 184 -12.35 -3.21 20.14
N ASP A 185 -13.40 -3.04 19.34
CA ASP A 185 -14.53 -3.99 19.25
C ASP A 185 -14.09 -5.37 18.70
N ASN A 186 -12.96 -5.42 17.98
CA ASN A 186 -12.36 -6.68 17.50
C ASN A 186 -11.27 -7.23 18.44
N GLY A 187 -11.26 -6.81 19.72
CA GLY A 187 -10.33 -7.30 20.72
C GLY A 187 -8.87 -6.92 20.46
N GLY A 188 -8.63 -5.87 19.70
CA GLY A 188 -7.29 -5.40 19.34
C GLY A 188 -6.58 -6.25 18.28
N TYR A 189 -7.27 -7.17 17.63
CA TYR A 189 -6.72 -7.96 16.53
C TYR A 189 -7.54 -7.76 15.26
N VAL A 190 -6.89 -7.18 14.24
CA VAL A 190 -7.49 -6.96 12.92
C VAL A 190 -6.63 -7.66 11.88
N PHE A 191 -7.21 -8.68 11.24
CA PHE A 191 -6.49 -9.41 10.19
C PHE A 191 -6.32 -8.52 8.94
N PHE A 192 -5.16 -8.53 8.30
CA PHE A 192 -4.68 -7.54 7.32
C PHE A 192 -4.56 -6.11 7.87
N MET A 193 -4.49 -5.96 9.19
CA MET A 193 -4.16 -4.72 9.92
C MET A 193 -4.98 -3.50 9.45
N GLU A 194 -4.33 -2.38 9.20
CA GLU A 194 -4.94 -1.12 8.79
C GLU A 194 -5.77 -1.25 7.51
N GLN A 195 -5.37 -2.10 6.56
CA GLN A 195 -6.13 -2.30 5.32
C GLN A 195 -7.53 -2.82 5.60
N THR A 196 -7.70 -3.76 6.54
CA THR A 196 -9.03 -4.24 6.93
C THR A 196 -9.78 -3.21 7.76
N ALA A 197 -9.11 -2.51 8.69
CA ALA A 197 -9.76 -1.47 9.48
C ALA A 197 -10.31 -0.35 8.57
N PHE A 198 -9.52 0.11 7.61
CA PHE A 198 -9.92 1.06 6.58
C PHE A 198 -11.17 0.59 5.82
N ASN A 199 -11.12 -0.61 5.26
CA ASN A 199 -12.19 -1.15 4.43
C ASN A 199 -13.47 -1.50 5.22
N ALA A 200 -13.34 -1.94 6.45
CA ALA A 200 -14.48 -2.30 7.29
C ALA A 200 -15.20 -1.06 7.84
N VAL A 201 -14.45 -0.02 8.18
CA VAL A 201 -15.02 1.22 8.70
C VAL A 201 -15.67 2.05 7.60
N LEU A 202 -15.08 2.06 6.39
CA LEU A 202 -15.52 2.86 5.25
C LEU A 202 -16.26 2.05 4.19
N GLN A 203 -16.81 0.88 4.52
CA GLN A 203 -17.51 0.06 3.55
C GLN A 203 -18.72 0.79 2.93
N GLY A 204 -18.65 0.99 1.59
CA GLY A 204 -19.63 1.77 0.84
C GLY A 204 -19.38 3.28 0.82
N GLU A 205 -18.36 3.78 1.52
CA GLU A 205 -17.96 5.18 1.59
C GLU A 205 -16.60 5.44 0.91
N ILE A 206 -16.05 4.46 0.19
CA ILE A 206 -14.80 4.60 -0.58
C ILE A 206 -15.16 4.78 -2.05
N LYS A 207 -14.70 5.86 -2.66
CA LYS A 207 -14.78 6.04 -4.12
C LYS A 207 -13.82 5.08 -4.80
N ILE A 208 -14.31 4.26 -5.71
CA ILE A 208 -13.48 3.30 -6.44
C ILE A 208 -12.83 3.99 -7.63
N LEU A 209 -11.51 3.89 -7.68
CA LEU A 209 -10.67 4.44 -8.74
C LEU A 209 -10.37 3.40 -9.82
N HIS A 210 -10.02 3.86 -11.02
CA HIS A 210 -9.49 2.99 -12.07
C HIS A 210 -8.19 2.30 -11.61
N PRO A 211 -7.97 1.00 -11.92
CA PRO A 211 -6.81 0.23 -11.44
C PRO A 211 -5.44 0.79 -11.88
N LYS A 212 -5.39 1.69 -12.88
CA LYS A 212 -4.16 2.40 -13.28
C LYS A 212 -3.51 3.17 -12.13
N TYR A 213 -4.28 3.55 -11.10
CA TYR A 213 -3.79 4.33 -9.95
C TYR A 213 -3.22 3.46 -8.81
N ASN A 214 -3.24 2.15 -8.92
CA ASN A 214 -2.52 1.23 -8.03
C ASN A 214 -2.34 -0.12 -8.71
N THR A 215 -1.58 -0.14 -9.81
CA THR A 215 -1.28 -1.36 -10.56
C THR A 215 -0.24 -2.17 -9.79
N TYR A 216 -0.69 -3.12 -8.96
CA TYR A 216 0.22 -3.93 -8.17
C TYR A 216 0.80 -5.12 -8.96
N SER A 217 1.94 -5.64 -8.52
CA SER A 217 2.77 -6.59 -9.26
C SER A 217 2.05 -7.85 -9.76
N MET A 218 1.04 -8.35 -9.03
CA MET A 218 0.26 -9.51 -9.51
C MET A 218 -0.56 -9.20 -10.77
N MET A 219 -1.08 -7.98 -10.92
CA MET A 219 -1.78 -7.57 -12.14
C MET A 219 -0.84 -7.60 -13.37
N GLN A 220 0.44 -7.29 -13.16
CA GLN A 220 1.45 -7.28 -14.24
C GLN A 220 2.00 -8.66 -14.59
N CYS A 221 2.04 -9.57 -13.60
CA CYS A 221 2.67 -10.90 -13.75
C CYS A 221 1.71 -12.01 -14.09
N MET A 222 0.40 -11.76 -14.05
CA MET A 222 -0.63 -12.76 -14.30
C MET A 222 -1.61 -12.27 -15.36
N SER A 223 -2.10 -13.18 -16.19
CA SER A 223 -3.29 -12.87 -16.98
C SER A 223 -4.50 -12.69 -16.05
N TYR A 224 -5.54 -12.04 -16.56
CA TYR A 224 -6.79 -11.88 -15.83
C TYR A 224 -7.34 -13.21 -15.33
N ASP A 225 -7.33 -14.26 -16.16
CA ASP A 225 -7.82 -15.59 -15.80
C ASP A 225 -6.98 -16.26 -14.71
N GLN A 226 -5.66 -16.05 -14.75
CA GLN A 226 -4.76 -16.54 -13.71
C GLN A 226 -5.02 -15.84 -12.38
N LEU A 227 -5.19 -14.51 -12.38
CA LEU A 227 -5.51 -13.72 -11.20
C LEU A 227 -6.88 -14.13 -10.63
N TYR A 228 -7.89 -14.27 -11.48
CA TYR A 228 -9.21 -14.73 -11.08
C TYR A 228 -9.18 -16.16 -10.52
N THR A 229 -8.45 -17.08 -11.18
CA THR A 229 -8.29 -18.45 -10.69
C THR A 229 -7.71 -18.50 -9.30
N LEU A 230 -6.69 -17.68 -9.03
CA LEU A 230 -6.00 -17.63 -7.73
C LEU A 230 -6.85 -16.95 -6.64
N ARG A 231 -7.46 -15.82 -6.98
CA ARG A 231 -8.11 -14.93 -5.98
C ARG A 231 -9.60 -15.15 -5.84
N LYS A 232 -10.27 -15.67 -6.87
CA LYS A 232 -11.73 -15.86 -6.90
C LYS A 232 -12.48 -14.56 -6.51
N SER A 233 -11.99 -13.43 -7.01
CA SER A 233 -12.53 -12.12 -6.66
C SER A 233 -13.69 -11.76 -7.60
N GLU A 234 -14.91 -11.86 -7.08
CA GLU A 234 -16.14 -11.55 -7.83
C GLU A 234 -16.42 -10.04 -7.88
N ARG A 235 -15.82 -9.27 -6.96
CA ARG A 235 -16.02 -7.80 -6.85
C ARG A 235 -14.84 -7.03 -7.40
N PHE A 236 -14.13 -7.58 -8.35
CA PHE A 236 -12.95 -7.00 -8.94
C PHE A 236 -13.27 -6.22 -10.23
N TYR A 237 -12.28 -5.65 -10.84
CA TYR A 237 -12.38 -4.96 -12.13
C TYR A 237 -12.64 -5.92 -13.28
N SER A 238 -13.12 -5.39 -14.40
CA SER A 238 -13.25 -6.14 -15.65
C SER A 238 -11.87 -6.48 -16.25
N ARG A 239 -11.86 -7.38 -17.21
CA ARG A 239 -10.66 -7.76 -17.95
C ARG A 239 -10.07 -6.56 -18.70
N GLU A 240 -10.92 -5.75 -19.28
CA GLU A 240 -10.58 -4.56 -20.06
C GLU A 240 -9.91 -3.52 -19.17
N GLU A 241 -10.51 -3.18 -18.01
CA GLU A 241 -9.93 -2.24 -17.06
C GLU A 241 -8.54 -2.67 -16.55
N ILE A 242 -8.35 -3.98 -16.29
CA ILE A 242 -7.03 -4.49 -15.87
C ILE A 242 -6.04 -4.43 -17.04
N ALA A 243 -6.46 -4.75 -18.26
CA ALA A 243 -5.58 -4.67 -19.42
C ALA A 243 -5.13 -3.22 -19.70
N GLU A 244 -6.04 -2.25 -19.61
CA GLU A 244 -5.74 -0.82 -19.73
C GLU A 244 -4.77 -0.35 -18.63
N ALA A 245 -5.02 -0.74 -17.37
CA ALA A 245 -4.16 -0.37 -16.25
C ALA A 245 -2.74 -0.92 -16.39
N VAL A 246 -2.59 -2.15 -16.85
CA VAL A 246 -1.28 -2.77 -17.07
C VAL A 246 -0.56 -2.16 -18.26
N ALA A 247 -1.27 -1.82 -19.34
CA ALA A 247 -0.70 -1.18 -20.51
C ALA A 247 -0.24 0.25 -20.26
N LYS A 248 -1.01 1.00 -19.43
CA LYS A 248 -0.70 2.41 -19.09
C LYS A 248 -0.94 2.70 -17.62
N PRO A 249 -0.10 2.17 -16.71
CA PRO A 249 -0.19 2.47 -15.30
C PRO A 249 0.16 3.94 -15.02
N ALA A 250 -0.51 4.57 -14.05
CA ALA A 250 -0.12 5.86 -13.50
C ALA A 250 0.68 5.67 -12.20
N ILE A 251 0.26 4.70 -11.39
CA ILE A 251 0.92 4.33 -10.15
C ILE A 251 1.16 2.82 -10.15
N ILE A 252 2.40 2.41 -9.92
CA ILE A 252 2.84 1.01 -9.82
C ILE A 252 3.21 0.70 -8.38
N HIS A 253 2.58 -0.30 -7.81
CA HIS A 253 2.88 -0.78 -6.47
C HIS A 253 3.76 -2.03 -6.55
N LEU A 254 5.01 -1.91 -6.09
CA LEU A 254 6.04 -2.95 -6.17
C LEU A 254 5.83 -4.07 -5.14
N THR A 255 4.61 -4.61 -5.07
CA THR A 255 4.27 -5.73 -4.19
C THR A 255 4.99 -7.01 -4.60
N ASN A 256 4.87 -8.09 -3.82
CA ASN A 256 5.31 -9.40 -4.28
C ASN A 256 4.52 -9.80 -5.54
N SER A 257 5.23 -10.23 -6.57
CA SER A 257 4.60 -10.66 -7.82
C SER A 257 3.87 -12.00 -7.67
N PHE A 258 4.50 -12.96 -7.01
CA PHE A 258 3.88 -14.25 -6.67
C PHE A 258 4.72 -15.02 -5.64
N LEU A 259 4.04 -15.59 -4.61
CA LEU A 259 4.65 -16.44 -3.57
C LEU A 259 5.96 -15.84 -3.00
N LEU A 260 7.08 -16.56 -3.15
CA LEU A 260 8.37 -16.24 -2.55
C LEU A 260 9.27 -15.32 -3.41
N THR A 261 8.70 -14.63 -4.42
CA THR A 261 9.47 -13.72 -5.27
C THR A 261 10.02 -12.53 -4.46
N ASN A 262 11.24 -12.09 -4.82
CA ASN A 262 11.81 -10.87 -4.27
C ASN A 262 11.13 -9.62 -4.84
N ARG A 263 11.10 -8.55 -4.08
CA ARG A 263 10.67 -7.22 -4.52
C ARG A 263 11.68 -6.59 -5.48
N ALA A 264 11.30 -5.53 -6.17
CA ALA A 264 12.09 -4.88 -7.21
C ALA A 264 13.47 -4.38 -6.73
N TRP A 265 13.61 -4.01 -5.46
CA TRP A 265 14.83 -3.46 -4.87
C TRP A 265 15.87 -4.49 -4.39
N TYR A 266 15.60 -5.79 -4.58
CA TYR A 266 16.59 -6.82 -4.25
C TYR A 266 17.57 -7.07 -5.39
N GLU A 267 18.80 -7.52 -5.06
CA GLU A 267 19.87 -7.80 -6.03
C GLU A 267 19.44 -8.82 -7.08
N ASN A 268 19.01 -9.99 -6.63
CA ASN A 268 18.63 -11.13 -7.48
C ASN A 268 17.11 -11.22 -7.60
N THR A 269 16.50 -10.25 -8.29
CA THR A 269 15.06 -10.22 -8.50
C THR A 269 14.70 -10.38 -9.96
N ASN A 270 13.63 -11.13 -10.22
CA ASN A 270 12.94 -11.23 -11.52
C ASN A 270 11.65 -10.41 -11.53
N HIS A 271 11.53 -9.42 -10.62
CA HIS A 271 10.38 -8.55 -10.57
C HIS A 271 10.21 -7.78 -11.90
N PRO A 272 8.98 -7.66 -12.47
CA PRO A 272 8.77 -7.04 -13.77
C PRO A 272 9.25 -5.57 -13.82
N GLU A 273 9.10 -4.86 -12.72
CA GLU A 273 9.47 -3.44 -12.60
C GLU A 273 10.91 -3.22 -12.07
N ARG A 274 11.74 -4.25 -12.09
CA ARG A 274 13.15 -4.19 -11.63
C ARG A 274 13.94 -3.08 -12.30
N ASP A 275 13.84 -2.97 -13.62
CA ASP A 275 14.65 -2.04 -14.40
C ASP A 275 14.13 -0.61 -14.27
N ARG A 276 12.80 -0.44 -14.16
CA ARG A 276 12.18 0.86 -13.85
C ARG A 276 12.54 1.35 -12.44
N TYR A 277 12.52 0.47 -11.44
CA TYR A 277 13.01 0.78 -10.09
C TYR A 277 14.47 1.23 -10.12
N ARG A 278 15.35 0.50 -10.82
CA ARG A 278 16.78 0.85 -10.94
C ARG A 278 16.99 2.18 -11.64
N TYR A 279 16.20 2.49 -12.65
CA TYR A 279 16.24 3.80 -13.32
C TYR A 279 15.94 4.91 -12.33
N TYR A 280 14.83 4.88 -11.60
CA TYR A 280 14.51 5.94 -10.64
C TYR A 280 15.49 5.97 -9.46
N LYS A 281 15.99 4.83 -8.99
CA LYS A 281 17.05 4.77 -7.99
C LYS A 281 18.32 5.50 -8.46
N SER A 282 18.67 5.41 -9.74
CA SER A 282 19.85 6.08 -10.31
C SER A 282 19.78 7.62 -10.24
N LEU A 283 18.59 8.18 -10.05
CA LEU A 283 18.35 9.61 -9.90
C LEU A 283 18.50 10.11 -8.45
N THR A 284 18.64 9.20 -7.49
CA THR A 284 18.67 9.48 -6.06
C THR A 284 20.10 9.56 -5.50
N PRO A 285 20.28 10.09 -4.27
CA PRO A 285 21.57 10.02 -3.57
C PRO A 285 22.07 8.59 -3.26
N TRP A 286 21.23 7.57 -3.41
CA TRP A 286 21.58 6.15 -3.22
C TRP A 286 21.91 5.41 -4.53
N LYS A 287 22.17 6.14 -5.62
CA LYS A 287 22.44 5.56 -6.95
C LYS A 287 23.57 4.53 -6.96
N ASP A 288 24.63 4.79 -6.19
CA ASP A 288 25.83 3.95 -6.14
C ASP A 288 25.78 2.90 -5.01
N GLU A 289 24.77 2.93 -4.15
CA GLU A 289 24.60 1.93 -3.10
C GLU A 289 24.04 0.62 -3.69
N PRO A 290 24.50 -0.56 -3.18
CA PRO A 290 23.99 -1.84 -3.66
C PRO A 290 22.48 -1.98 -3.40
N ASN A 291 21.83 -2.84 -4.16
CA ASN A 291 20.46 -3.24 -3.87
C ASN A 291 20.44 -4.15 -2.63
N PHE A 292 19.25 -4.36 -2.07
CA PHE A 292 19.10 -5.19 -0.88
C PHE A 292 19.54 -6.63 -1.17
N PRO A 293 20.33 -7.26 -0.28
CA PRO A 293 20.77 -8.63 -0.47
C PRO A 293 19.59 -9.62 -0.38
N ASP A 294 19.64 -10.66 -1.19
CA ASP A 294 18.66 -11.75 -1.13
C ASP A 294 18.82 -12.58 0.14
N LYS A 295 18.03 -12.28 1.16
CA LYS A 295 18.04 -12.97 2.46
C LYS A 295 17.26 -14.30 2.48
N ARG A 296 16.73 -14.79 1.34
CA ARG A 296 16.05 -16.08 1.28
C ARG A 296 17.06 -17.21 1.52
N ASN A 297 16.70 -18.13 2.42
CA ASN A 297 17.53 -19.34 2.66
C ASN A 297 17.40 -20.31 1.47
N THR A 298 18.29 -21.30 1.44
CA THR A 298 18.36 -22.31 0.36
C THR A 298 17.03 -23.04 0.14
N LYS A 299 16.29 -23.34 1.23
CA LYS A 299 14.97 -23.99 1.15
C LYS A 299 13.96 -23.11 0.41
N LYS A 300 13.90 -21.81 0.72
CA LYS A 300 12.99 -20.86 0.04
C LYS A 300 13.35 -20.69 -1.43
N LYS A 301 14.65 -20.64 -1.75
CA LYS A 301 15.14 -20.58 -3.14
C LYS A 301 14.76 -21.83 -3.92
N LEU A 302 14.96 -23.02 -3.34
CA LEU A 302 14.54 -24.28 -3.96
C LEU A 302 13.02 -24.35 -4.20
N ILE A 303 12.21 -23.96 -3.20
CA ILE A 303 10.74 -23.89 -3.36
C ILE A 303 10.39 -22.92 -4.48
N GLN A 304 11.03 -21.76 -4.57
CA GLN A 304 10.81 -20.80 -5.66
C GLN A 304 11.13 -21.43 -7.01
N THR A 305 12.25 -22.12 -7.14
CA THR A 305 12.61 -22.83 -8.39
C THR A 305 11.53 -23.85 -8.80
N LEU A 306 11.04 -24.64 -7.84
CA LEU A 306 9.95 -25.60 -8.10
C LEU A 306 8.66 -24.89 -8.53
N VAL A 307 8.32 -23.77 -7.89
CA VAL A 307 7.18 -22.93 -8.26
C VAL A 307 7.31 -22.40 -9.69
N ASP A 308 8.51 -21.91 -10.04
CA ASP A 308 8.77 -21.33 -11.37
C ASP A 308 8.76 -22.40 -12.48
N MET A 309 9.17 -23.64 -12.16
CA MET A 309 9.13 -24.78 -13.10
C MET A 309 7.74 -25.40 -13.23
N THR A 310 6.83 -25.18 -12.29
CA THR A 310 5.49 -25.78 -12.32
C THR A 310 4.55 -24.96 -13.22
N PRO A 311 3.90 -25.57 -14.22
CA PRO A 311 2.93 -24.88 -15.06
C PRO A 311 1.84 -24.19 -14.22
N ARG A 312 1.53 -22.93 -14.56
CA ARG A 312 0.52 -22.13 -13.83
C ARG A 312 -0.86 -22.80 -13.78
N SER A 313 -1.22 -23.55 -14.83
CA SER A 313 -2.48 -24.32 -14.88
C SER A 313 -2.61 -25.38 -13.77
N ILE A 314 -1.48 -25.92 -13.30
CA ILE A 314 -1.44 -26.89 -12.20
C ILE A 314 -1.27 -26.17 -10.86
N LEU A 315 -0.36 -25.20 -10.80
CA LEU A 315 0.03 -24.53 -9.56
C LEU A 315 -1.11 -23.65 -8.99
N LEU A 316 -1.77 -22.85 -9.84
CA LEU A 316 -2.76 -21.86 -9.36
C LEU A 316 -3.97 -22.51 -8.67
N PRO A 317 -4.57 -23.61 -9.16
CA PRO A 317 -5.65 -24.30 -8.46
C PRO A 317 -5.24 -24.85 -7.08
N LEU A 318 -3.98 -25.29 -6.94
CA LEU A 318 -3.45 -25.78 -5.65
C LEU A 318 -3.26 -24.63 -4.65
N VAL A 319 -2.64 -23.54 -5.12
CA VAL A 319 -2.44 -22.35 -4.27
C VAL A 319 -3.77 -21.70 -3.91
N GLU A 320 -4.75 -21.69 -4.82
CA GLU A 320 -6.11 -21.20 -4.56
C GLU A 320 -6.75 -21.95 -3.39
N LYS A 321 -6.69 -23.29 -3.40
CA LYS A 321 -7.25 -24.10 -2.29
C LYS A 321 -6.62 -23.75 -0.94
N VAL A 322 -5.29 -23.55 -0.93
CA VAL A 322 -4.57 -23.12 0.28
C VAL A 322 -5.03 -21.71 0.69
N TYR A 323 -5.07 -20.78 -0.27
CA TYR A 323 -5.39 -19.38 0.00
C TYR A 323 -6.84 -19.19 0.45
N ASN A 324 -7.81 -19.75 -0.29
CA ASN A 324 -9.24 -19.53 -0.03
C ASN A 324 -9.90 -20.51 0.94
N ASN A 325 -9.24 -21.61 1.34
CA ASN A 325 -9.82 -22.57 2.28
C ASN A 325 -8.97 -22.69 3.55
N TRP A 326 -7.77 -23.25 3.46
CA TRP A 326 -6.94 -23.51 4.63
C TRP A 326 -6.58 -22.20 5.37
N ARG A 327 -6.15 -21.18 4.64
CA ARG A 327 -5.79 -19.89 5.24
C ARG A 327 -7.00 -19.19 5.85
N VAL A 328 -8.15 -19.16 5.16
CA VAL A 328 -9.39 -18.57 5.69
C VAL A 328 -9.81 -19.23 7.00
N ASN A 329 -9.77 -20.57 7.06
CA ASN A 329 -10.13 -21.31 8.27
C ASN A 329 -9.17 -21.03 9.45
N ASN A 330 -7.87 -20.91 9.18
CA ASN A 330 -6.90 -20.58 10.22
C ASN A 330 -7.08 -19.13 10.73
N ILE A 331 -7.36 -18.20 9.84
CA ILE A 331 -7.64 -16.80 10.21
C ILE A 331 -8.90 -16.73 11.08
N HIS A 332 -9.95 -17.43 10.69
CA HIS A 332 -11.21 -17.48 11.46
C HIS A 332 -10.96 -17.91 12.91
N LYS A 333 -10.23 -19.01 13.11
CA LYS A 333 -9.85 -19.48 14.44
C LYS A 333 -9.07 -18.44 15.25
N THR A 334 -8.14 -17.73 14.57
CA THR A 334 -7.35 -16.69 15.22
C THR A 334 -8.20 -15.49 15.62
N ILE A 335 -9.11 -15.04 14.76
CA ILE A 335 -10.05 -13.93 15.07
C ILE A 335 -10.92 -14.30 16.28
N GLU A 336 -11.50 -15.52 16.30
CA GLU A 336 -12.33 -15.98 17.41
C GLU A 336 -11.55 -16.02 18.73
N MET A 337 -10.30 -16.49 18.71
CA MET A 337 -9.45 -16.53 19.90
C MET A 337 -9.24 -15.13 20.50
N TYR A 338 -8.97 -14.12 19.67
CA TYR A 338 -8.75 -12.75 20.15
C TYR A 338 -10.04 -12.02 20.56
N ARG A 339 -11.18 -12.35 19.96
CA ARG A 339 -12.48 -11.78 20.37
C ARG A 339 -12.96 -12.30 21.73
N ASN A 340 -12.57 -13.53 22.07
CA ASN A 340 -12.97 -14.20 23.31
C ASN A 340 -11.95 -14.02 24.45
N SER A 341 -10.84 -13.33 24.25
CA SER A 341 -9.79 -13.02 25.23
C SER A 341 -9.84 -11.56 25.68
#